data_a7c5984ad6044a89b076425e5fb9413d
#
_entry.id   a7c5984ad6044a89b076425e5fb9413d
#
_cell.length_a   1.000
_cell.length_b   1.000
_cell.length_c   1.000
_cell.angle_alpha   90.00
_cell.angle_beta   90.00
_cell.angle_gamma   90.00
#
_symmetry.space_group_name_H-M   'P 1'
#
loop_
_entity.id
_entity.type
_entity.pdbx_description
1 polymer ?
#
loop_
_entity_poly.entity_id
_entity_poly.type
_entity_poly.pdbx_seq_one_letter_code
_entity_poly.pdbx_strand_id
1 'polypeptide(L)'
;MPVAPASPRPPRRLAGWLGLLARIVVTVGLMAWAIVGGGVGRQQDGEPRGVEWGRFYELLSQADWPWWLAALAVTLAGQVVAGIRWAALARPLGFDFPNRFFVRRFFEGMFFSLCLPSSIGGDFVKAVRIGSSTQLRLLAGCSVLADRLTGLAALGVLVGTALIARNNELGTAATCGVFAGLLVAGLAAFWVALAVLDRAHAALPEGSTAREFVARVLPYRQRPSLVLLAVGWSFVVQLAGVAAVVLVARALGVVQPPLVWLSVVPLVALAMVLPISLGGFGVRENALEYLLRGYGVPSEAGVAIGLLWGVCTLLAGLVGGVLFLLERQPLAVPDPSEPAAA
;
A
#
# COMPACT_ATOMS: atom_id res chain seq x y z
N MET A 1 -48.57 14.47 20.24
CA MET A 1 -47.58 15.29 19.49
C MET A 1 -47.18 14.50 18.27
N PRO A 2 -47.34 14.97 17.03
CA PRO A 2 -46.95 14.26 15.86
C PRO A 2 -45.42 14.37 15.70
N VAL A 3 -44.80 13.20 15.47
CA VAL A 3 -43.35 13.09 15.19
C VAL A 3 -43.06 13.74 13.86
N ALA A 4 -42.16 14.73 13.83
CA ALA A 4 -41.73 15.40 12.62
C ALA A 4 -41.08 14.37 11.64
N PRO A 5 -41.36 14.46 10.34
CA PRO A 5 -40.75 13.58 9.36
C PRO A 5 -39.24 13.81 9.29
N ALA A 6 -38.47 12.71 9.39
CA ALA A 6 -37.04 12.75 9.24
C ALA A 6 -36.64 13.32 7.86
N SER A 7 -35.76 14.33 7.85
CA SER A 7 -35.24 14.93 6.63
C SER A 7 -34.63 13.85 5.71
N PRO A 8 -34.84 13.89 4.39
CA PRO A 8 -34.28 12.92 3.47
C PRO A 8 -32.76 13.04 3.49
N ARG A 9 -32.08 11.95 3.91
CA ARG A 9 -30.63 11.86 3.80
C ARG A 9 -30.25 11.89 2.34
N PRO A 10 -29.26 12.72 1.92
CA PRO A 10 -28.82 12.77 0.53
C PRO A 10 -28.38 11.38 0.08
N PRO A 11 -28.64 11.00 -1.18
CA PRO A 11 -28.36 9.66 -1.67
C PRO A 11 -26.84 9.39 -1.58
N ARG A 12 -26.46 8.37 -0.82
CA ARG A 12 -25.06 7.94 -0.58
C ARG A 12 -24.24 7.73 -1.87
N ARG A 13 -24.89 7.58 -3.02
CA ARG A 13 -24.26 7.43 -4.34
C ARG A 13 -23.58 8.71 -4.83
N LEU A 14 -24.15 9.90 -4.61
CA LEU A 14 -23.58 11.18 -5.04
C LEU A 14 -22.25 11.49 -4.35
N ALA A 15 -22.14 11.24 -3.05
CA ALA A 15 -20.89 11.44 -2.31
C ALA A 15 -19.73 10.56 -2.81
N GLY A 16 -20.03 9.34 -3.26
CA GLY A 16 -19.05 8.43 -3.85
C GLY A 16 -18.52 8.94 -5.21
N TRP A 17 -19.40 9.43 -6.07
CA TRP A 17 -19.01 9.98 -7.37
C TRP A 17 -18.25 11.30 -7.25
N LEU A 18 -18.62 12.17 -6.31
CA LEU A 18 -17.87 13.41 -6.03
C LEU A 18 -16.45 13.10 -5.52
N GLY A 19 -16.30 12.10 -4.65
CA GLY A 19 -14.99 11.65 -4.21
C GLY A 19 -14.12 11.06 -5.32
N LEU A 20 -14.72 10.33 -6.28
CA LEU A 20 -14.02 9.83 -7.45
C LEU A 20 -13.59 10.97 -8.38
N LEU A 21 -14.49 11.89 -8.69
CA LEU A 21 -14.19 13.05 -9.53
C LEU A 21 -13.07 13.91 -8.92
N ALA A 22 -13.13 14.19 -7.62
CA ALA A 22 -12.08 14.94 -6.92
C ALA A 22 -10.71 14.26 -7.07
N ARG A 23 -10.63 12.93 -6.93
CA ARG A 23 -9.37 12.20 -7.10
C ARG A 23 -8.89 12.16 -8.54
N ILE A 24 -9.80 12.01 -9.51
CA ILE A 24 -9.44 12.12 -10.94
C ILE A 24 -8.84 13.50 -11.20
N VAL A 25 -9.49 14.57 -10.74
CA VAL A 25 -9.00 15.94 -10.90
C VAL A 25 -7.64 16.12 -10.23
N VAL A 26 -7.46 15.62 -9.00
CA VAL A 26 -6.18 15.68 -8.29
C VAL A 26 -5.11 14.87 -9.02
N THR A 27 -5.43 13.65 -9.47
CA THR A 27 -4.47 12.79 -10.20
C THR A 27 -4.04 13.44 -11.51
N VAL A 28 -5.00 13.94 -12.31
CA VAL A 28 -4.72 14.64 -13.57
C VAL A 28 -3.95 15.93 -13.29
N GLY A 29 -4.34 16.68 -12.25
CA GLY A 29 -3.64 17.90 -11.84
C GLY A 29 -2.19 17.64 -11.41
N LEU A 30 -1.95 16.61 -10.59
CA LEU A 30 -0.61 16.21 -10.16
C LEU A 30 0.24 15.65 -11.32
N MET A 31 -0.38 14.91 -12.25
CA MET A 31 0.31 14.46 -13.46
C MET A 31 0.65 15.64 -14.36
N ALA A 32 -0.29 16.55 -14.60
CA ALA A 32 -0.03 17.78 -15.35
C ALA A 32 1.06 18.64 -14.68
N TRP A 33 1.02 18.73 -13.35
CA TRP A 33 2.07 19.40 -12.57
C TRP A 33 3.44 18.74 -12.75
N ALA A 34 3.54 17.41 -12.68
CA ALA A 34 4.79 16.68 -12.93
C ALA A 34 5.33 16.93 -14.34
N ILE A 35 4.41 17.00 -15.32
CA ILE A 35 4.71 17.18 -16.74
C ILE A 35 5.12 18.61 -17.08
N VAL A 36 4.40 19.61 -16.54
CA VAL A 36 4.63 21.03 -16.83
C VAL A 36 5.78 21.60 -16.00
N GLY A 37 6.32 20.82 -15.06
CA GLY A 37 7.47 21.22 -14.26
C GLY A 37 7.15 22.15 -13.10
N GLY A 38 6.02 21.92 -12.46
CA GLY A 38 5.59 22.60 -11.23
C GLY A 38 6.43 22.28 -9.99
N GLY A 39 7.71 22.00 -10.09
CA GLY A 39 8.58 21.78 -8.94
C GLY A 39 8.58 23.01 -8.02
N VAL A 40 8.27 22.81 -6.74
CA VAL A 40 8.39 23.79 -5.66
C VAL A 40 9.87 24.04 -5.38
N GLY A 41 10.51 24.81 -6.23
CA GLY A 41 11.91 25.21 -6.05
C GLY A 41 12.19 26.49 -6.83
N ARG A 42 12.69 27.50 -6.13
CA ARG A 42 13.19 28.73 -6.71
C ARG A 42 14.23 28.42 -7.78
N GLN A 43 14.12 29.17 -8.89
CA GLN A 43 15.13 29.28 -9.92
C GLN A 43 16.52 29.54 -9.29
N GLN A 44 17.37 28.53 -9.23
CA GLN A 44 18.80 28.70 -9.20
C GLN A 44 19.28 28.23 -10.58
N ASP A 45 19.98 29.14 -11.26
CA ASP A 45 20.73 28.88 -12.50
C ASP A 45 19.99 28.78 -13.85
N GLY A 46 18.93 29.58 -14.10
CA GLY A 46 18.53 29.90 -15.49
C GLY A 46 17.95 28.76 -16.36
N GLU A 47 17.84 27.54 -15.85
CA GLU A 47 17.32 26.37 -16.58
C GLU A 47 15.78 26.38 -16.60
N PRO A 48 15.15 26.00 -17.74
CA PRO A 48 13.71 25.98 -17.87
C PRO A 48 13.09 24.94 -16.91
N ARG A 49 12.10 25.37 -16.14
CA ARG A 49 11.31 24.51 -15.23
C ARG A 49 10.31 23.71 -16.05
N GLY A 50 10.63 22.49 -16.41
CA GLY A 50 9.66 21.60 -17.07
C GLY A 50 10.35 20.36 -17.61
N VAL A 51 9.55 19.30 -17.77
CA VAL A 51 9.99 18.12 -18.48
C VAL A 51 10.26 18.53 -19.93
N GLU A 52 11.51 18.44 -20.37
CA GLU A 52 11.84 18.57 -21.78
C GLU A 52 11.34 17.35 -22.52
N TRP A 53 10.24 17.49 -23.23
CA TRP A 53 9.58 16.39 -23.93
C TRP A 53 10.49 15.64 -24.89
N GLY A 54 11.41 16.34 -25.55
CA GLY A 54 12.40 15.74 -26.42
C GLY A 54 13.26 14.71 -25.66
N ARG A 55 13.86 15.11 -24.55
CA ARG A 55 14.65 14.24 -23.67
C ARG A 55 13.85 13.13 -23.04
N PHE A 56 12.60 13.42 -22.65
CA PHE A 56 11.72 12.40 -22.07
C PHE A 56 11.41 11.28 -23.07
N TYR A 57 11.07 11.63 -24.33
CA TYR A 57 10.85 10.64 -25.39
C TYR A 57 12.12 9.90 -25.75
N GLU A 58 13.26 10.59 -25.79
CA GLU A 58 14.56 9.98 -26.03
C GLU A 58 14.90 8.93 -24.96
N LEU A 59 14.74 9.25 -23.67
CA LEU A 59 14.93 8.32 -22.55
C LEU A 59 14.03 7.08 -22.69
N LEU A 60 12.78 7.25 -23.06
CA LEU A 60 11.86 6.11 -23.25
C LEU A 60 12.21 5.28 -24.50
N SER A 61 12.66 5.92 -25.58
CA SER A 61 13.01 5.24 -26.83
C SER A 61 14.32 4.44 -26.69
N GLN A 62 15.24 4.89 -25.84
CA GLN A 62 16.52 4.24 -25.55
C GLN A 62 16.44 3.30 -24.33
N ALA A 63 15.23 3.11 -23.75
CA ALA A 63 15.07 2.28 -22.58
C ALA A 63 15.47 0.83 -22.85
N ASP A 64 16.27 0.27 -21.94
CA ASP A 64 16.64 -1.15 -21.94
C ASP A 64 15.51 -1.99 -21.35
N TRP A 65 14.60 -2.44 -22.19
CA TRP A 65 13.38 -3.15 -21.83
C TRP A 65 13.60 -4.45 -21.04
N PRO A 66 14.65 -5.24 -21.24
CA PRO A 66 15.00 -6.35 -20.36
C PRO A 66 15.06 -5.99 -18.89
N TRP A 67 15.66 -4.85 -18.51
CA TRP A 67 15.68 -4.39 -17.13
C TRP A 67 14.29 -3.99 -16.61
N TRP A 68 13.48 -3.39 -17.47
CA TRP A 68 12.10 -3.07 -17.11
C TRP A 68 11.23 -4.33 -16.93
N LEU A 69 11.39 -5.34 -17.78
CA LEU A 69 10.71 -6.64 -17.61
C LEU A 69 11.16 -7.33 -16.32
N ALA A 70 12.45 -7.24 -15.95
CA ALA A 70 12.93 -7.71 -14.66
C ALA A 70 12.27 -6.94 -13.49
N ALA A 71 12.08 -5.62 -13.61
CA ALA A 71 11.36 -4.81 -12.63
C ALA A 71 9.90 -5.27 -12.48
N LEU A 72 9.21 -5.55 -13.59
CA LEU A 72 7.87 -6.10 -13.59
C LEU A 72 7.82 -7.47 -12.89
N ALA A 73 8.77 -8.36 -13.20
CA ALA A 73 8.85 -9.68 -12.56
C ALA A 73 9.07 -9.58 -11.04
N VAL A 74 9.99 -8.69 -10.61
CA VAL A 74 10.23 -8.41 -9.18
C VAL A 74 8.98 -7.81 -8.51
N THR A 75 8.28 -6.90 -9.19
CA THR A 75 7.02 -6.33 -8.70
C THR A 75 5.99 -7.44 -8.49
N LEU A 76 5.77 -8.31 -9.47
CA LEU A 76 4.82 -9.42 -9.37
C LEU A 76 5.20 -10.40 -8.25
N ALA A 77 6.48 -10.75 -8.14
CA ALA A 77 6.99 -11.60 -7.06
C ALA A 77 6.77 -10.96 -5.68
N GLY A 78 7.00 -9.66 -5.54
CA GLY A 78 6.72 -8.90 -4.32
C GLY A 78 5.24 -8.98 -3.92
N GLN A 79 4.31 -8.91 -4.90
CA GLN A 79 2.88 -9.05 -4.62
C GLN A 79 2.48 -10.47 -4.21
N VAL A 80 3.13 -11.50 -4.78
CA VAL A 80 2.95 -12.89 -4.32
C VAL A 80 3.38 -13.03 -2.86
N VAL A 81 4.55 -12.49 -2.50
CA VAL A 81 5.04 -12.49 -1.11
C VAL A 81 4.07 -11.74 -0.18
N ALA A 82 3.54 -10.60 -0.62
CA ALA A 82 2.54 -9.84 0.14
C ALA A 82 1.25 -10.66 0.37
N GLY A 83 0.79 -11.41 -0.63
CA GLY A 83 -0.34 -12.34 -0.50
C GLY A 83 -0.06 -13.48 0.50
N ILE A 84 1.16 -14.03 0.50
CA ILE A 84 1.58 -15.08 1.46
C ILE A 84 1.67 -14.49 2.88
N ARG A 85 2.21 -13.29 3.05
CA ARG A 85 2.23 -12.56 4.32
C ARG A 85 0.80 -12.39 4.87
N TRP A 86 -0.13 -11.95 4.03
CA TRP A 86 -1.52 -11.82 4.43
C TRP A 86 -2.15 -13.15 4.83
N ALA A 87 -1.84 -14.26 4.14
CA ALA A 87 -2.25 -15.61 4.53
C ALA A 87 -1.78 -15.97 5.95
N ALA A 88 -0.52 -15.65 6.29
CA ALA A 88 0.03 -15.89 7.61
C ALA A 88 -0.72 -15.13 8.72
N LEU A 89 -1.20 -13.91 8.43
CA LEU A 89 -1.99 -13.10 9.35
C LEU A 89 -3.46 -13.54 9.41
N ALA A 90 -4.05 -14.04 8.33
CA ALA A 90 -5.46 -14.41 8.28
C ALA A 90 -5.74 -15.78 8.92
N ARG A 91 -4.82 -16.75 8.79
CA ARG A 91 -5.01 -18.12 9.33
C ARG A 91 -5.30 -18.18 10.83
N PRO A 92 -4.60 -17.42 11.69
CA PRO A 92 -4.90 -17.43 13.13
C PRO A 92 -6.30 -16.96 13.49
N LEU A 93 -6.97 -16.22 12.58
CA LEU A 93 -8.35 -15.76 12.73
C LEU A 93 -9.39 -16.80 12.25
N GLY A 94 -8.94 -17.97 11.80
CA GLY A 94 -9.80 -19.06 11.33
C GLY A 94 -9.97 -19.15 9.82
N PHE A 95 -9.18 -18.40 9.03
CA PHE A 95 -9.20 -18.50 7.55
C PHE A 95 -8.16 -19.49 7.06
N ASP A 96 -8.43 -20.79 7.15
CA ASP A 96 -7.50 -21.83 6.75
C ASP A 96 -7.61 -22.19 5.27
N PHE A 97 -7.16 -21.25 4.41
CA PHE A 97 -7.09 -21.46 2.97
C PHE A 97 -5.63 -21.62 2.52
N PRO A 98 -5.38 -22.25 1.36
CA PRO A 98 -4.05 -22.38 0.79
C PRO A 98 -3.49 -21.00 0.35
N ASN A 99 -2.15 -20.86 0.32
CA ASN A 99 -1.49 -19.59 -0.06
C ASN A 99 -1.98 -19.07 -1.41
N ARG A 100 -2.18 -19.95 -2.41
CA ARG A 100 -2.69 -19.58 -3.75
C ARG A 100 -4.02 -18.84 -3.69
N PHE A 101 -4.89 -19.16 -2.72
CA PHE A 101 -6.15 -18.46 -2.52
C PHE A 101 -5.92 -17.01 -2.09
N PHE A 102 -5.09 -16.78 -1.07
CA PHE A 102 -4.77 -15.45 -0.57
C PHE A 102 -4.03 -14.60 -1.61
N VAL A 103 -3.06 -15.19 -2.33
CA VAL A 103 -2.33 -14.51 -3.41
C VAL A 103 -3.31 -14.06 -4.49
N ARG A 104 -4.22 -14.93 -4.93
CA ARG A 104 -5.25 -14.58 -5.91
C ARG A 104 -6.11 -13.42 -5.41
N ARG A 105 -6.65 -13.50 -4.17
CA ARG A 105 -7.47 -12.44 -3.57
C ARG A 105 -6.69 -11.13 -3.37
N PHE A 106 -5.38 -11.24 -3.16
CA PHE A 106 -4.51 -10.07 -3.05
C PHE A 106 -4.42 -9.33 -4.38
N PHE A 107 -4.17 -10.03 -5.49
CA PHE A 107 -4.16 -9.43 -6.83
C PHE A 107 -5.55 -8.88 -7.22
N GLU A 108 -6.62 -9.59 -6.93
CA GLU A 108 -8.00 -9.08 -7.14
C GLU A 108 -8.21 -7.76 -6.36
N GLY A 109 -7.77 -7.70 -5.10
CA GLY A 109 -7.81 -6.48 -4.30
C GLY A 109 -7.04 -5.33 -4.93
N MET A 110 -5.87 -5.58 -5.55
CA MET A 110 -5.11 -4.58 -6.29
C MET A 110 -5.91 -4.04 -7.47
N PHE A 111 -6.52 -4.92 -8.27
CA PHE A 111 -7.38 -4.53 -9.39
C PHE A 111 -8.52 -3.62 -8.93
N PHE A 112 -9.24 -4.01 -7.88
CA PHE A 112 -10.32 -3.19 -7.35
C PHE A 112 -9.85 -1.89 -6.72
N SER A 113 -8.62 -1.80 -6.23
CA SER A 113 -8.02 -0.54 -5.77
C SER A 113 -7.76 0.44 -6.92
N LEU A 114 -7.55 -0.05 -8.16
CA LEU A 114 -7.44 0.77 -9.37
C LEU A 114 -8.81 1.25 -9.86
N CYS A 115 -9.84 0.38 -9.76
CA CYS A 115 -11.17 0.64 -10.31
C CYS A 115 -12.10 1.39 -9.35
N LEU A 116 -11.94 1.20 -8.03
CA LEU A 116 -12.83 1.80 -7.05
C LEU A 116 -12.32 3.17 -6.58
N PRO A 117 -13.22 4.13 -6.35
CA PRO A 117 -12.86 5.50 -5.97
C PRO A 117 -12.32 5.61 -4.53
N SER A 118 -11.94 4.50 -3.90
CA SER A 118 -11.43 4.43 -2.54
C SER A 118 -10.13 3.64 -2.50
N SER A 119 -9.08 4.18 -1.87
CA SER A 119 -7.85 3.43 -1.58
C SER A 119 -8.11 2.20 -0.69
N ILE A 120 -9.25 2.21 0.02
CA ILE A 120 -9.74 1.12 0.87
C ILE A 120 -10.60 0.12 0.06
N GLY A 121 -10.98 0.47 -1.19
CA GLY A 121 -11.90 -0.35 -2.00
C GLY A 121 -11.38 -1.77 -2.24
N GLY A 122 -10.10 -1.92 -2.55
CA GLY A 122 -9.47 -3.22 -2.71
C GLY A 122 -9.40 -4.02 -1.42
N ASP A 123 -9.15 -3.37 -0.29
CA ASP A 123 -9.13 -4.02 1.03
C ASP A 123 -10.52 -4.47 1.47
N PHE A 124 -11.54 -3.67 1.16
CA PHE A 124 -12.94 -4.05 1.36
C PHE A 124 -13.30 -5.29 0.52
N VAL A 125 -12.89 -5.33 -0.75
CA VAL A 125 -13.12 -6.49 -1.61
C VAL A 125 -12.40 -7.73 -1.06
N LYS A 126 -11.15 -7.61 -0.59
CA LYS A 126 -10.44 -8.71 0.07
C LYS A 126 -11.26 -9.27 1.24
N ALA A 127 -11.74 -8.40 2.15
CA ALA A 127 -12.51 -8.81 3.31
C ALA A 127 -13.84 -9.48 2.95
N VAL A 128 -14.58 -8.92 1.97
CA VAL A 128 -15.87 -9.48 1.52
C VAL A 128 -15.70 -10.82 0.80
N ARG A 129 -14.61 -10.97 0.05
CA ARG A 129 -14.34 -12.19 -0.74
C ARG A 129 -13.86 -13.37 0.08
N ILE A 130 -13.40 -13.16 1.33
CA ILE A 130 -12.96 -14.23 2.24
C ILE A 130 -14.03 -14.54 3.32
N GLY A 131 -14.84 -13.57 3.70
CA GLY A 131 -15.89 -13.74 4.72
C GLY A 131 -17.25 -14.05 4.14
N SER A 132 -17.85 -15.19 4.48
CA SER A 132 -19.20 -15.59 4.06
C SER A 132 -20.28 -14.86 4.85
N SER A 133 -20.06 -14.61 6.13
CA SER A 133 -20.97 -13.91 7.04
C SER A 133 -20.46 -12.50 7.40
N THR A 134 -21.32 -11.66 7.99
CA THR A 134 -20.93 -10.33 8.46
C THR A 134 -19.79 -10.39 9.49
N GLN A 135 -19.84 -11.35 10.42
CA GLN A 135 -18.82 -11.54 11.44
C GLN A 135 -17.48 -11.97 10.81
N LEU A 136 -17.50 -12.89 9.85
CA LEU A 136 -16.30 -13.31 9.12
C LEU A 136 -15.72 -12.19 8.26
N ARG A 137 -16.56 -11.32 7.67
CA ARG A 137 -16.08 -10.13 6.94
C ARG A 137 -15.38 -9.13 7.85
N LEU A 138 -15.86 -8.96 9.08
CA LEU A 138 -15.19 -8.11 10.08
C LEU A 138 -13.84 -8.70 10.49
N LEU A 139 -13.75 -10.01 10.74
CA LEU A 139 -12.49 -10.70 11.03
C LEU A 139 -11.51 -10.64 9.85
N ALA A 140 -12.01 -10.82 8.63
CA ALA A 140 -11.21 -10.64 7.43
C ALA A 140 -10.68 -9.20 7.33
N GLY A 141 -11.50 -8.21 7.67
CA GLY A 141 -11.09 -6.81 7.78
C GLY A 141 -9.96 -6.60 8.80
N CYS A 142 -10.04 -7.26 9.97
CA CYS A 142 -8.96 -7.24 10.96
C CYS A 142 -7.65 -7.82 10.40
N SER A 143 -7.71 -8.91 9.62
CA SER A 143 -6.52 -9.48 8.98
C SER A 143 -5.90 -8.53 7.95
N VAL A 144 -6.72 -7.85 7.16
CA VAL A 144 -6.27 -6.84 6.18
C VAL A 144 -5.66 -5.63 6.89
N LEU A 145 -6.25 -5.18 8.00
CA LEU A 145 -5.69 -4.11 8.82
C LEU A 145 -4.33 -4.49 9.41
N ALA A 146 -4.22 -5.71 9.96
CA ALA A 146 -2.95 -6.23 10.47
C ALA A 146 -1.87 -6.29 9.37
N ASP A 147 -2.24 -6.70 8.15
CA ASP A 147 -1.37 -6.70 6.98
C ASP A 147 -0.88 -5.29 6.63
N ARG A 148 -1.75 -4.28 6.69
CA ARG A 148 -1.40 -2.87 6.49
C ARG A 148 -0.46 -2.34 7.58
N LEU A 149 -0.75 -2.63 8.84
CA LEU A 149 0.05 -2.16 9.97
C LEU A 149 1.46 -2.75 9.97
N THR A 150 1.61 -4.05 9.65
CA THR A 150 2.94 -4.67 9.52
C THR A 150 3.73 -4.10 8.34
N GLY A 151 3.06 -3.80 7.22
CA GLY A 151 3.65 -3.11 6.07
C GLY A 151 4.13 -1.70 6.40
N LEU A 152 3.30 -0.92 7.10
CA LEU A 152 3.64 0.44 7.55
C LEU A 152 4.78 0.43 8.57
N ALA A 153 4.81 -0.54 9.48
CA ALA A 153 5.90 -0.66 10.45
C ALA A 153 7.26 -0.88 9.75
N ALA A 154 7.32 -1.82 8.79
CA ALA A 154 8.54 -2.05 8.01
C ALA A 154 8.93 -0.82 7.17
N LEU A 155 7.95 -0.16 6.54
CA LEU A 155 8.18 1.08 5.79
C LEU A 155 8.72 2.18 6.69
N GLY A 156 8.14 2.36 7.88
CA GLY A 156 8.59 3.33 8.88
C GLY A 156 10.04 3.10 9.31
N VAL A 157 10.44 1.85 9.54
CA VAL A 157 11.84 1.52 9.86
C VAL A 157 12.77 1.89 8.70
N LEU A 158 12.40 1.56 7.45
CA LEU A 158 13.21 1.92 6.28
C LEU A 158 13.35 3.43 6.10
N VAL A 159 12.25 4.17 6.25
CA VAL A 159 12.28 5.64 6.19
C VAL A 159 13.14 6.22 7.32
N GLY A 160 12.99 5.69 8.54
CA GLY A 160 13.81 6.13 9.68
C GLY A 160 15.31 5.91 9.46
N THR A 161 15.69 4.71 8.97
CA THR A 161 17.09 4.41 8.65
C THR A 161 17.63 5.29 7.52
N ALA A 162 16.81 5.57 6.52
CA ALA A 162 17.15 6.46 5.41
C ALA A 162 17.41 7.90 5.87
N LEU A 163 16.56 8.42 6.75
CA LEU A 163 16.74 9.77 7.30
C LEU A 163 17.99 9.87 8.17
N ILE A 164 18.32 8.83 8.94
CA ILE A 164 19.55 8.77 9.74
C ILE A 164 20.78 8.75 8.83
N ALA A 165 20.78 7.98 7.77
CA ALA A 165 21.88 7.85 6.84
C ALA A 165 22.15 9.15 6.03
N ARG A 166 21.14 9.98 5.85
CA ARG A 166 21.20 11.26 5.12
C ARG A 166 21.76 12.44 5.94
N ASN A 167 22.40 12.23 6.96
CA ASN A 167 22.75 12.98 8.18
C ASN A 167 23.42 14.35 8.07
N ASN A 168 23.54 15.01 6.94
CA ASN A 168 24.36 16.23 6.84
C ASN A 168 23.59 17.57 6.79
N GLU A 169 22.25 17.61 6.69
CA GLU A 169 21.56 18.87 6.41
C GLU A 169 20.33 19.21 7.28
N LEU A 170 19.80 18.31 8.05
CA LEU A 170 18.64 18.56 8.92
C LEU A 170 19.00 18.08 10.33
N GLY A 171 18.84 18.92 11.34
CA GLY A 171 19.12 18.62 12.73
C GLY A 171 18.70 17.19 13.14
N THR A 172 19.62 16.26 12.98
CA THR A 172 19.45 14.80 12.92
C THR A 172 18.77 14.20 14.13
N ALA A 173 19.09 14.70 15.31
CA ALA A 173 18.53 14.20 16.57
C ALA A 173 17.00 14.43 16.62
N ALA A 174 16.52 15.58 16.13
CA ALA A 174 15.09 15.91 16.15
C ALA A 174 14.29 15.05 15.16
N THR A 175 14.77 14.88 13.92
CA THR A 175 14.08 14.09 12.89
C THR A 175 14.07 12.61 13.24
N CYS A 176 15.20 12.07 13.74
CA CYS A 176 15.29 10.70 14.24
C CYS A 176 14.40 10.50 15.47
N GLY A 177 14.35 11.48 16.37
CA GLY A 177 13.50 11.46 17.55
C GLY A 177 12.02 11.43 17.20
N VAL A 178 11.57 12.25 16.25
CA VAL A 178 10.18 12.26 15.78
C VAL A 178 9.83 10.92 15.12
N PHE A 179 10.70 10.41 14.26
CA PHE A 179 10.44 9.14 13.56
C PHE A 179 10.43 7.93 14.51
N ALA A 180 11.45 7.84 15.39
CA ALA A 180 11.48 6.82 16.43
C ALA A 180 10.27 6.93 17.35
N GLY A 181 9.88 8.16 17.72
CA GLY A 181 8.70 8.44 18.52
C GLY A 181 7.41 7.97 17.85
N LEU A 182 7.21 8.24 16.56
CA LEU A 182 6.04 7.79 15.79
C LEU A 182 6.00 6.26 15.66
N LEU A 183 7.15 5.62 15.47
CA LEU A 183 7.25 4.17 15.37
C LEU A 183 6.97 3.49 16.70
N VAL A 184 7.55 4.01 17.78
CA VAL A 184 7.29 3.56 19.16
C VAL A 184 5.82 3.81 19.52
N ALA A 185 5.28 4.98 19.21
CA ALA A 185 3.87 5.30 19.46
C ALA A 185 2.93 4.38 18.67
N GLY A 186 3.22 4.07 17.40
CA GLY A 186 2.46 3.14 16.60
C GLY A 186 2.48 1.71 17.15
N LEU A 187 3.67 1.23 17.55
CA LEU A 187 3.81 -0.07 18.21
C LEU A 187 3.10 -0.09 19.57
N ALA A 188 3.27 0.95 20.38
CA ALA A 188 2.61 1.07 21.67
C ALA A 188 1.08 1.11 21.49
N ALA A 189 0.55 1.88 20.54
CA ALA A 189 -0.86 1.94 20.25
C ALA A 189 -1.40 0.57 19.82
N PHE A 190 -0.65 -0.17 18.99
CA PHE A 190 -1.00 -1.54 18.62
C PHE A 190 -1.08 -2.47 19.84
N TRP A 191 -0.07 -2.44 20.71
CA TRP A 191 -0.05 -3.27 21.92
C TRP A 191 -1.12 -2.85 22.94
N VAL A 192 -1.39 -1.54 23.08
CA VAL A 192 -2.49 -1.02 23.91
C VAL A 192 -3.82 -1.47 23.36
N ALA A 193 -4.05 -1.40 22.04
CA ALA A 193 -5.28 -1.88 21.42
C ALA A 193 -5.50 -3.38 21.69
N LEU A 194 -4.46 -4.21 21.57
CA LEU A 194 -4.53 -5.62 21.93
C LEU A 194 -4.80 -5.86 23.41
N ALA A 195 -4.21 -5.03 24.32
CA ALA A 195 -4.46 -5.12 25.76
C ALA A 195 -5.88 -4.69 26.13
N VAL A 196 -6.44 -3.68 25.42
CA VAL A 196 -7.85 -3.27 25.57
C VAL A 196 -8.79 -4.38 25.11
N LEU A 197 -8.49 -5.03 23.99
CA LEU A 197 -9.24 -6.19 23.51
C LEU A 197 -9.27 -7.34 24.52
N ASP A 198 -8.16 -7.60 25.20
CA ASP A 198 -8.04 -8.62 26.24
C ASP A 198 -8.94 -8.31 27.47
N ARG A 199 -8.91 -7.06 27.93
CA ARG A 199 -9.79 -6.60 29.00
C ARG A 199 -11.25 -6.63 28.58
N ALA A 200 -11.56 -6.22 27.35
CA ALA A 200 -12.91 -6.30 26.79
C ALA A 200 -13.39 -7.75 26.73
N HIS A 201 -12.55 -8.69 26.31
CA HIS A 201 -12.89 -10.12 26.32
C HIS A 201 -13.28 -10.62 27.71
N ALA A 202 -12.52 -10.21 28.74
CA ALA A 202 -12.81 -10.61 30.12
C ALA A 202 -14.10 -9.95 30.68
N ALA A 203 -14.45 -8.75 30.21
CA ALA A 203 -15.62 -8.00 30.66
C ALA A 203 -16.92 -8.33 29.92
N LEU A 204 -16.82 -8.93 28.72
CA LEU A 204 -18.00 -9.26 27.90
C LEU A 204 -18.70 -10.51 28.43
N PRO A 205 -20.07 -10.55 28.38
CA PRO A 205 -20.85 -11.71 28.79
C PRO A 205 -20.47 -12.98 28.06
N GLU A 206 -20.48 -14.11 28.76
CA GLU A 206 -20.26 -15.43 28.16
C GLU A 206 -21.34 -15.74 27.11
N GLY A 207 -20.90 -16.30 25.95
CA GLY A 207 -21.81 -16.57 24.83
C GLY A 207 -22.22 -15.35 24.00
N SER A 208 -21.70 -14.14 24.29
CA SER A 208 -21.99 -12.99 23.43
C SER A 208 -21.14 -13.04 22.14
N THR A 209 -21.77 -12.66 21.02
CA THR A 209 -21.08 -12.56 19.69
C THR A 209 -19.85 -11.64 19.74
N ALA A 210 -19.89 -10.60 20.59
CA ALA A 210 -18.78 -9.69 20.78
C ALA A 210 -17.58 -10.38 21.46
N ARG A 211 -17.83 -11.21 22.48
CA ARG A 211 -16.77 -11.99 23.15
C ARG A 211 -16.13 -13.00 22.20
N GLU A 212 -16.91 -13.69 21.40
CA GLU A 212 -16.39 -14.62 20.39
C GLU A 212 -15.55 -13.91 19.33
N PHE A 213 -15.99 -12.75 18.88
CA PHE A 213 -15.21 -11.93 17.93
C PHE A 213 -13.87 -11.53 18.51
N VAL A 214 -13.84 -11.00 19.73
CA VAL A 214 -12.60 -10.60 20.42
C VAL A 214 -11.70 -11.81 20.65
N ALA A 215 -12.24 -12.97 21.05
CA ALA A 215 -11.49 -14.21 21.22
C ALA A 215 -10.75 -14.63 19.95
N ARG A 216 -11.36 -14.45 18.78
CA ARG A 216 -10.73 -14.76 17.47
C ARG A 216 -9.61 -13.79 17.09
N VAL A 217 -9.55 -12.59 17.64
CA VAL A 217 -8.47 -11.59 17.37
C VAL A 217 -7.31 -11.74 18.36
N LEU A 218 -7.53 -12.31 19.55
CA LEU A 218 -6.51 -12.50 20.58
C LEU A 218 -5.26 -13.27 20.16
N PRO A 219 -5.28 -14.21 19.18
CA PRO A 219 -4.07 -14.90 18.73
C PRO A 219 -2.92 -13.98 18.32
N TYR A 220 -3.19 -12.76 17.84
CA TYR A 220 -2.15 -11.79 17.53
C TYR A 220 -1.35 -11.34 18.76
N ARG A 221 -2.00 -11.27 19.93
CA ARG A 221 -1.33 -10.96 21.20
C ARG A 221 -0.62 -12.17 21.78
N GLN A 222 -1.27 -13.34 21.69
CA GLN A 222 -0.74 -14.57 22.28
C GLN A 222 0.48 -15.11 21.53
N ARG A 223 0.64 -14.73 20.24
CA ARG A 223 1.71 -15.20 19.35
C ARG A 223 2.47 -14.02 18.74
N PRO A 224 3.28 -13.27 19.50
CA PRO A 224 4.03 -12.12 18.99
C PRO A 224 5.01 -12.52 17.87
N SER A 225 5.52 -13.74 17.88
CA SER A 225 6.37 -14.29 16.80
C SER A 225 5.71 -14.23 15.44
N LEU A 226 4.39 -14.39 15.37
CA LEU A 226 3.62 -14.33 14.13
C LEU A 226 3.61 -12.90 13.56
N VAL A 227 3.42 -11.89 14.42
CA VAL A 227 3.49 -10.48 14.04
C VAL A 227 4.91 -10.11 13.60
N LEU A 228 5.93 -10.57 14.33
CA LEU A 228 7.34 -10.35 13.97
C LEU A 228 7.68 -11.00 12.62
N LEU A 229 7.21 -12.22 12.36
CA LEU A 229 7.37 -12.88 11.07
C LEU A 229 6.70 -12.08 9.94
N ALA A 230 5.49 -11.57 10.16
CA ALA A 230 4.80 -10.74 9.19
C ALA A 230 5.54 -9.41 8.92
N VAL A 231 6.14 -8.80 9.95
CA VAL A 231 7.02 -7.63 9.77
C VAL A 231 8.26 -8.02 8.95
N GLY A 232 8.87 -9.18 9.22
CA GLY A 232 9.99 -9.70 8.41
C GLY A 232 9.63 -9.85 6.93
N TRP A 233 8.48 -10.47 6.62
CA TRP A 233 7.96 -10.54 5.25
C TRP A 233 7.67 -9.16 4.66
N SER A 234 7.26 -8.19 5.49
CA SER A 234 7.04 -6.82 5.04
C SER A 234 8.34 -6.16 4.58
N PHE A 235 9.48 -6.42 5.24
CA PHE A 235 10.78 -5.96 4.75
C PHE A 235 11.11 -6.56 3.38
N VAL A 236 10.84 -7.85 3.17
CA VAL A 236 11.05 -8.48 1.85
C VAL A 236 10.22 -7.78 0.77
N VAL A 237 8.94 -7.48 1.05
CA VAL A 237 8.06 -6.76 0.12
C VAL A 237 8.57 -5.35 -0.16
N GLN A 238 8.99 -4.61 0.86
CA GLN A 238 9.52 -3.24 0.69
C GLN A 238 10.83 -3.23 -0.09
N LEU A 239 11.75 -4.16 0.20
CA LEU A 239 13.01 -4.29 -0.54
C LEU A 239 12.77 -4.73 -1.99
N ALA A 240 11.78 -5.59 -2.26
CA ALA A 240 11.37 -5.91 -3.62
C ALA A 240 10.86 -4.66 -4.36
N GLY A 241 10.10 -3.79 -3.67
CA GLY A 241 9.69 -2.49 -4.22
C GLY A 241 10.87 -1.59 -4.56
N VAL A 242 11.86 -1.48 -3.66
CA VAL A 242 13.11 -0.73 -3.92
C VAL A 242 13.85 -1.33 -5.12
N ALA A 243 14.03 -2.66 -5.15
CA ALA A 243 14.70 -3.35 -6.25
C ALA A 243 13.99 -3.12 -7.59
N ALA A 244 12.66 -3.15 -7.63
CA ALA A 244 11.90 -2.87 -8.83
C ALA A 244 12.18 -1.44 -9.36
N VAL A 245 12.21 -0.43 -8.48
CA VAL A 245 12.53 0.95 -8.88
C VAL A 245 13.97 1.08 -9.37
N VAL A 246 14.93 0.41 -8.72
CA VAL A 246 16.33 0.36 -9.17
C VAL A 246 16.43 -0.24 -10.58
N LEU A 247 15.70 -1.30 -10.87
CA LEU A 247 15.68 -1.93 -12.19
C LEU A 247 15.03 -1.02 -13.24
N VAL A 248 13.96 -0.30 -12.90
CA VAL A 248 13.36 0.72 -13.77
C VAL A 248 14.37 1.83 -14.05
N ALA A 249 15.08 2.33 -13.03
CA ALA A 249 16.07 3.36 -13.18
C ALA A 249 17.23 2.90 -14.11
N ARG A 250 17.69 1.66 -13.94
CA ARG A 250 18.70 1.05 -14.85
C ARG A 250 18.21 0.94 -16.28
N ALA A 251 16.93 0.61 -16.48
CA ALA A 251 16.32 0.57 -17.81
C ALA A 251 16.40 1.93 -18.53
N LEU A 252 16.41 3.02 -17.77
CA LEU A 252 16.55 4.40 -18.27
C LEU A 252 17.99 4.93 -18.19
N GLY A 253 18.98 4.06 -17.94
CA GLY A 253 20.39 4.47 -17.83
C GLY A 253 20.74 5.27 -16.57
N VAL A 254 19.81 5.38 -15.60
CA VAL A 254 20.04 6.10 -14.34
C VAL A 254 20.69 5.19 -13.32
N VAL A 255 21.93 5.48 -12.96
CA VAL A 255 22.69 4.73 -11.96
C VAL A 255 23.00 5.62 -10.77
N GLN A 256 22.48 5.24 -9.61
CA GLN A 256 22.73 5.91 -8.32
C GLN A 256 23.16 4.88 -7.26
N PRO A 257 23.89 5.30 -6.23
CA PRO A 257 24.28 4.42 -5.13
C PRO A 257 23.04 3.75 -4.48
N PRO A 258 23.15 2.49 -4.02
CA PRO A 258 22.01 1.78 -3.38
C PRO A 258 21.38 2.54 -2.22
N LEU A 259 22.16 3.31 -1.47
CA LEU A 259 21.68 4.11 -0.35
C LEU A 259 20.70 5.20 -0.78
N VAL A 260 20.86 5.78 -1.98
CA VAL A 260 19.92 6.76 -2.55
C VAL A 260 18.56 6.11 -2.73
N TRP A 261 18.50 4.93 -3.34
CA TRP A 261 17.26 4.21 -3.57
C TRP A 261 16.58 3.75 -2.27
N LEU A 262 17.39 3.26 -1.31
CA LEU A 262 16.90 2.90 0.03
C LEU A 262 16.37 4.10 0.81
N SER A 263 16.79 5.31 0.46
CA SER A 263 16.30 6.55 1.06
C SER A 263 15.07 7.10 0.34
N VAL A 264 15.11 7.16 -0.99
CA VAL A 264 14.09 7.82 -1.81
C VAL A 264 12.83 6.96 -1.92
N VAL A 265 12.97 5.68 -2.27
CA VAL A 265 11.80 4.83 -2.59
C VAL A 265 10.86 4.64 -1.38
N PRO A 266 11.34 4.39 -0.14
CA PRO A 266 10.45 4.30 1.02
C PRO A 266 9.73 5.62 1.32
N LEU A 267 10.37 6.78 1.11
CA LEU A 267 9.73 8.09 1.28
C LEU A 267 8.60 8.30 0.27
N VAL A 268 8.84 7.94 -1.00
CA VAL A 268 7.80 7.95 -2.05
C VAL A 268 6.66 6.99 -1.69
N ALA A 269 6.99 5.77 -1.24
CA ALA A 269 5.99 4.79 -0.83
C ALA A 269 5.14 5.31 0.34
N LEU A 270 5.75 6.01 1.31
CA LEU A 270 5.02 6.65 2.42
C LEU A 270 4.07 7.76 1.92
N ALA A 271 4.52 8.59 0.97
CA ALA A 271 3.67 9.61 0.36
C ALA A 271 2.47 9.00 -0.37
N MET A 272 2.65 7.83 -1.01
CA MET A 272 1.58 7.10 -1.70
C MET A 272 0.56 6.45 -0.75
N VAL A 273 0.84 6.31 0.54
CA VAL A 273 -0.13 5.83 1.55
C VAL A 273 -1.30 6.80 1.68
N LEU A 274 -1.06 8.11 1.45
CA LEU A 274 -2.10 9.11 1.50
C LEU A 274 -3.10 8.90 0.35
N PRO A 275 -4.43 8.81 0.64
CA PRO A 275 -5.46 8.52 -0.36
C PRO A 275 -5.84 9.75 -1.19
N ILE A 276 -4.85 10.47 -1.71
CA ILE A 276 -5.06 11.74 -2.44
C ILE A 276 -5.13 11.56 -3.96
N SER A 277 -4.56 10.47 -4.50
CA SER A 277 -4.57 10.18 -5.94
C SER A 277 -5.02 8.77 -6.25
N LEU A 278 -5.34 8.49 -7.51
CA LEU A 278 -5.70 7.16 -8.00
C LEU A 278 -4.42 6.34 -8.23
N GLY A 279 -4.29 5.22 -7.52
CA GLY A 279 -3.15 4.31 -7.68
C GLY A 279 -1.77 4.93 -7.43
N GLY A 280 -1.70 6.10 -6.77
CA GLY A 280 -0.46 6.83 -6.52
C GLY A 280 0.06 7.64 -7.72
N PHE A 281 -0.66 7.65 -8.86
CA PHE A 281 -0.26 8.44 -10.04
C PHE A 281 -0.27 9.93 -9.73
N GLY A 282 0.72 10.65 -10.22
CA GLY A 282 0.99 12.05 -9.91
C GLY A 282 1.80 12.22 -8.62
N VAL A 283 1.45 11.57 -7.53
CA VAL A 283 2.22 11.63 -6.26
C VAL A 283 3.59 10.98 -6.43
N ARG A 284 3.63 9.79 -7.00
CA ARG A 284 4.86 9.02 -7.21
C ARG A 284 5.83 9.74 -8.14
N GLU A 285 5.35 10.23 -9.27
CA GLU A 285 6.14 10.91 -10.29
C GLU A 285 6.75 12.21 -9.72
N ASN A 286 5.93 13.05 -9.07
CA ASN A 286 6.40 14.29 -8.45
C ASN A 286 7.35 14.03 -7.29
N ALA A 287 7.06 13.04 -6.43
CA ALA A 287 7.91 12.72 -5.29
C ALA A 287 9.28 12.17 -5.73
N LEU A 288 9.31 11.29 -6.75
CA LEU A 288 10.56 10.78 -7.31
C LEU A 288 11.37 11.90 -7.97
N GLU A 289 10.74 12.72 -8.79
CA GLU A 289 11.38 13.86 -9.44
C GLU A 289 12.00 14.79 -8.39
N TYR A 290 11.22 15.21 -7.40
CA TYR A 290 11.67 16.12 -6.35
C TYR A 290 12.84 15.55 -5.52
N LEU A 291 12.73 14.28 -5.08
CA LEU A 291 13.73 13.67 -4.23
C LEU A 291 15.02 13.31 -4.99
N LEU A 292 14.91 12.84 -6.23
CA LEU A 292 16.06 12.44 -7.05
C LEU A 292 16.84 13.64 -7.61
N ARG A 293 16.18 14.79 -7.79
CA ARG A 293 16.85 16.04 -8.20
C ARG A 293 18.00 16.40 -7.25
N GLY A 294 17.81 16.21 -5.94
CA GLY A 294 18.86 16.43 -4.93
C GLY A 294 20.09 15.53 -5.08
N TYR A 295 20.04 14.52 -5.96
CA TYR A 295 21.14 13.61 -6.31
C TYR A 295 21.62 13.78 -7.75
N GLY A 296 21.28 14.90 -8.39
CA GLY A 296 21.71 15.22 -9.76
C GLY A 296 21.00 14.42 -10.86
N VAL A 297 19.85 13.78 -10.55
CA VAL A 297 19.04 13.10 -11.57
C VAL A 297 18.14 14.13 -12.26
N PRO A 298 18.14 14.19 -13.61
CA PRO A 298 17.27 15.09 -14.35
C PRO A 298 15.79 14.87 -14.07
N SER A 299 15.00 15.92 -14.14
CA SER A 299 13.56 15.89 -13.85
C SER A 299 12.81 14.89 -14.74
N GLU A 300 13.17 14.85 -16.03
CA GLU A 300 12.59 13.92 -17.00
C GLU A 300 12.80 12.46 -16.58
N ALA A 301 14.01 12.13 -16.10
CA ALA A 301 14.35 10.79 -15.66
C ALA A 301 13.57 10.43 -14.37
N GLY A 302 13.44 11.36 -13.42
CA GLY A 302 12.66 11.15 -12.21
C GLY A 302 11.20 10.85 -12.51
N VAL A 303 10.58 11.63 -13.42
CA VAL A 303 9.19 11.41 -13.87
C VAL A 303 9.06 10.10 -14.65
N ALA A 304 9.99 9.79 -15.56
CA ALA A 304 9.99 8.56 -16.34
C ALA A 304 10.10 7.30 -15.46
N ILE A 305 10.98 7.32 -14.43
CA ILE A 305 11.09 6.25 -13.44
C ILE A 305 9.75 6.04 -12.74
N GLY A 306 9.12 7.12 -12.28
CA GLY A 306 7.82 7.06 -11.62
C GLY A 306 6.75 6.45 -12.52
N LEU A 307 6.67 6.90 -13.77
CA LEU A 307 5.70 6.41 -14.75
C LEU A 307 5.87 4.91 -15.04
N LEU A 308 7.10 4.47 -15.36
CA LEU A 308 7.38 3.07 -15.67
C LEU A 308 7.16 2.15 -14.46
N TRP A 309 7.50 2.60 -13.25
CA TRP A 309 7.13 1.88 -12.01
C TRP A 309 5.61 1.81 -11.85
N GLY A 310 4.90 2.88 -12.20
CA GLY A 310 3.45 2.91 -12.22
C GLY A 310 2.84 1.89 -13.16
N VAL A 311 3.41 1.77 -14.34
CA VAL A 311 2.97 0.75 -15.32
C VAL A 311 3.18 -0.67 -14.76
N CYS A 312 4.29 -0.94 -14.07
CA CYS A 312 4.49 -2.24 -13.40
C CYS A 312 3.37 -2.53 -12.37
N THR A 313 3.00 -1.54 -11.54
CA THR A 313 1.93 -1.71 -10.54
C THR A 313 0.54 -1.84 -11.19
N LEU A 314 0.30 -1.11 -12.28
CA LEU A 314 -0.92 -1.20 -13.08
C LEU A 314 -1.07 -2.61 -13.68
N LEU A 315 -0.02 -3.13 -14.32
CA LEU A 315 -0.01 -4.47 -14.89
C LEU A 315 -0.24 -5.55 -13.83
N ALA A 316 0.37 -5.40 -12.64
CA ALA A 316 0.11 -6.30 -11.51
C ALA A 316 -1.38 -6.26 -11.10
N GLY A 317 -2.00 -5.08 -11.06
CA GLY A 317 -3.43 -4.95 -10.83
C GLY A 317 -4.28 -5.59 -11.92
N LEU A 318 -3.91 -5.43 -13.19
CA LEU A 318 -4.62 -6.06 -14.33
C LEU A 318 -4.57 -7.59 -14.29
N VAL A 319 -3.45 -8.18 -13.83
CA VAL A 319 -3.39 -9.63 -13.54
C VAL A 319 -4.51 -10.02 -12.57
N GLY A 320 -4.76 -9.22 -11.54
CA GLY A 320 -5.89 -9.43 -10.61
C GLY A 320 -7.25 -9.37 -11.29
N GLY A 321 -7.44 -8.45 -12.23
CA GLY A 321 -8.64 -8.36 -13.05
C GLY A 321 -8.88 -9.62 -13.91
N VAL A 322 -7.83 -10.11 -14.56
CA VAL A 322 -7.88 -11.36 -15.32
C VAL A 322 -8.23 -12.55 -14.42
N LEU A 323 -7.56 -12.66 -13.27
CA LEU A 323 -7.85 -13.72 -12.29
C LEU A 323 -9.31 -13.66 -11.80
N PHE A 324 -9.85 -12.45 -11.61
CA PHE A 324 -11.25 -12.25 -11.22
C PHE A 324 -12.22 -12.73 -12.31
N LEU A 325 -11.97 -12.36 -13.57
CA LEU A 325 -12.82 -12.73 -14.70
C LEU A 325 -12.79 -14.25 -15.00
N LEU A 326 -11.66 -14.91 -14.76
CA LEU A 326 -11.50 -16.35 -14.95
C LEU A 326 -12.13 -17.19 -13.83
N GLU A 327 -12.66 -16.59 -12.79
CA GLU A 327 -13.34 -17.29 -11.69
C GLU A 327 -14.76 -17.68 -12.11
N ARG A 328 -14.95 -18.91 -12.57
CA ARG A 328 -16.25 -19.41 -13.02
C ARG A 328 -17.26 -19.67 -11.89
N GLN A 329 -16.76 -19.88 -10.66
CA GLN A 329 -17.60 -20.02 -9.45
C GLN A 329 -16.86 -19.41 -8.25
N PRO A 330 -17.52 -18.56 -7.41
CA PRO A 330 -16.95 -18.21 -6.13
C PRO A 330 -16.73 -19.53 -5.37
N LEU A 331 -15.49 -19.82 -4.96
CA LEU A 331 -15.23 -20.90 -4.03
C LEU A 331 -16.19 -20.71 -2.84
N ALA A 332 -17.10 -21.67 -2.62
CA ALA A 332 -17.89 -21.70 -1.42
C ALA A 332 -16.92 -21.62 -0.24
N VAL A 333 -16.98 -20.52 0.50
CA VAL A 333 -16.17 -20.34 1.69
C VAL A 333 -16.79 -21.26 2.73
N PRO A 334 -16.14 -22.35 3.14
CA PRO A 334 -16.68 -23.20 4.19
C PRO A 334 -16.94 -22.33 5.42
N ASP A 335 -18.09 -22.49 6.02
CA ASP A 335 -18.38 -21.84 7.30
C ASP A 335 -17.47 -22.52 8.34
N PRO A 336 -16.56 -21.79 9.01
CA PRO A 336 -15.71 -22.39 10.06
C PRO A 336 -16.50 -22.94 11.25
N SER A 337 -17.79 -22.70 11.30
CA SER A 337 -18.71 -23.26 12.31
C SER A 337 -19.32 -24.60 11.89
N GLU A 338 -19.21 -25.02 10.61
CA GLU A 338 -19.61 -26.34 10.20
C GLU A 338 -18.51 -27.37 10.57
N PRO A 339 -18.84 -28.42 11.33
CA PRO A 339 -17.89 -29.49 11.59
C PRO A 339 -17.45 -30.08 10.25
N ALA A 340 -16.14 -30.26 10.08
CA ALA A 340 -15.58 -30.90 8.90
C ALA A 340 -16.34 -32.19 8.65
N ALA A 341 -17.01 -32.27 7.49
CA ALA A 341 -17.68 -33.49 7.09
C ALA A 341 -16.62 -34.61 7.05
N ALA A 342 -16.79 -35.60 7.94
CA ALA A 342 -15.92 -36.77 8.11
C ALA A 342 -15.91 -37.65 6.86
#